data_89b05e1e4f86525b2096533e459ad755
#
_entry.id   89b05e1e4f86525b2096533e459ad755
#
_cell.length_a   1.000
_cell.length_b   1.000
_cell.length_c   1.000
_cell.angle_alpha   90.00
_cell.angle_beta   90.00
_cell.angle_gamma   90.00
#
_symmetry.space_group_name_H-M   'P 1'
#
loop_
_entity.id
_entity.type
_entity.pdbx_description
1 polymer ?
#
loop_
_entity_poly.entity_id
_entity_poly.type
_entity_poly.pdbx_seq_one_letter_code
_entity_poly.pdbx_strand_id
1 'polypeptide(L)'
;MEKVFGILLVGLTAVFITSNSIGSVSVEEAVQKRVEMFKSSKANIKKLRTLIRSGDATKAAPLADFHVTWSKEMPMLFPLGSEASTSNGSDASSDIWDNPTGFKNAIKQYNLKSKELRKSLVSADIVSINESFKN
;
A
#
# COMPACT_ATOMS: atom_id res chain seq x y z
N MET A 1 -25.97 -62.01 -40.83
CA MET A 1 -24.66 -61.43 -41.16
C MET A 1 -24.80 -59.90 -41.17
N GLU A 2 -24.60 -59.22 -40.09
CA GLU A 2 -24.43 -57.74 -40.15
C GLU A 2 -23.39 -57.38 -39.09
N LYS A 3 -22.34 -56.73 -39.55
CA LYS A 3 -21.21 -56.28 -38.79
C LYS A 3 -21.53 -54.95 -38.16
N VAL A 4 -21.66 -54.85 -36.85
CA VAL A 4 -21.80 -53.60 -36.15
C VAL A 4 -20.40 -53.03 -35.89
N PHE A 5 -20.06 -51.93 -36.57
CA PHE A 5 -18.82 -51.16 -36.40
C PHE A 5 -18.99 -50.25 -35.17
N GLY A 6 -18.34 -50.61 -34.05
CA GLY A 6 -18.30 -49.76 -32.88
C GLY A 6 -17.27 -48.64 -33.07
N ILE A 7 -17.74 -47.40 -33.15
CA ILE A 7 -16.89 -46.22 -33.17
C ILE A 7 -16.51 -45.88 -31.71
N LEU A 8 -15.24 -46.08 -31.39
CA LEU A 8 -14.67 -45.69 -30.11
C LEU A 8 -14.36 -44.18 -30.15
N LEU A 9 -15.22 -43.39 -29.51
CA LEU A 9 -15.02 -41.94 -29.39
C LEU A 9 -14.05 -41.69 -28.24
N VAL A 10 -12.77 -41.48 -28.55
CA VAL A 10 -11.77 -41.04 -27.56
C VAL A 10 -11.99 -39.55 -27.31
N GLY A 11 -12.64 -39.23 -26.19
CA GLY A 11 -12.80 -37.87 -25.71
C GLY A 11 -11.48 -37.33 -25.18
N LEU A 12 -10.87 -36.45 -25.97
CA LEU A 12 -9.70 -35.68 -25.54
C LEU A 12 -10.17 -34.57 -24.59
N THR A 13 -10.14 -34.82 -23.28
CA THR A 13 -10.37 -33.77 -22.27
C THR A 13 -9.15 -32.87 -22.22
N ALA A 14 -9.24 -31.69 -22.85
CA ALA A 14 -8.24 -30.64 -22.66
C ALA A 14 -8.36 -30.10 -21.25
N VAL A 15 -7.41 -30.45 -20.39
CA VAL A 15 -7.24 -29.82 -19.07
C VAL A 15 -6.65 -28.42 -19.30
N PHE A 16 -7.50 -27.38 -19.24
CA PHE A 16 -7.04 -26.00 -19.17
C PHE A 16 -6.44 -25.77 -17.79
N ILE A 17 -5.11 -25.87 -17.70
CA ILE A 17 -4.37 -25.37 -16.55
C ILE A 17 -4.43 -23.86 -16.61
N THR A 18 -5.39 -23.25 -15.90
CA THR A 18 -5.36 -21.81 -15.64
C THR A 18 -4.20 -21.55 -14.68
N SER A 19 -3.06 -21.18 -15.24
CA SER A 19 -1.96 -20.62 -14.45
C SER A 19 -2.48 -19.33 -13.81
N ASN A 20 -2.85 -19.38 -12.53
CA ASN A 20 -2.99 -18.18 -11.72
C ASN A 20 -1.59 -17.58 -11.60
N SER A 21 -1.22 -16.74 -12.55
CA SER A 21 -0.14 -15.79 -12.37
C SER A 21 -0.55 -14.94 -11.18
N ILE A 22 0.13 -15.06 -10.04
CA ILE A 22 0.11 -14.05 -8.99
C ILE A 22 0.70 -12.82 -9.69
N GLY A 23 -0.19 -11.99 -10.25
CA GLY A 23 0.17 -10.87 -11.10
C GLY A 23 1.01 -9.90 -10.29
N SER A 24 2.25 -9.68 -10.69
CA SER A 24 2.99 -8.50 -10.28
C SER A 24 2.16 -7.28 -10.67
N VAL A 25 1.89 -6.41 -9.70
CA VAL A 25 1.21 -5.12 -9.95
C VAL A 25 1.95 -4.41 -11.07
N SER A 26 1.25 -3.96 -12.10
CA SER A 26 1.88 -3.23 -13.21
C SER A 26 2.48 -1.92 -12.71
N VAL A 27 3.42 -1.35 -13.46
CA VAL A 27 4.03 -0.05 -13.10
C VAL A 27 2.96 1.03 -13.00
N GLU A 28 2.02 1.06 -13.93
CA GLU A 28 0.91 2.02 -13.98
C GLU A 28 -0.01 1.88 -12.77
N GLU A 29 -0.40 0.66 -12.44
CA GLU A 29 -1.24 0.38 -11.26
C GLU A 29 -0.52 0.76 -9.96
N ALA A 30 0.78 0.48 -9.84
CA ALA A 30 1.58 0.86 -8.68
C ALA A 30 1.65 2.39 -8.53
N VAL A 31 1.86 3.13 -9.64
CA VAL A 31 1.87 4.60 -9.63
C VAL A 31 0.51 5.15 -9.22
N GLN A 32 -0.58 4.68 -9.85
CA GLN A 32 -1.94 5.12 -9.51
C GLN A 32 -2.25 4.88 -8.04
N LYS A 33 -2.00 3.66 -7.56
CA LYS A 33 -2.27 3.29 -6.17
C LYS A 33 -1.47 4.14 -5.18
N ARG A 34 -0.18 4.38 -5.41
CA ARG A 34 0.61 5.23 -4.49
C ARG A 34 0.15 6.68 -4.48
N VAL A 35 -0.23 7.25 -5.65
CA VAL A 35 -0.77 8.61 -5.74
C VAL A 35 -2.07 8.73 -4.93
N GLU A 36 -2.99 7.76 -5.04
CA GLU A 36 -4.21 7.71 -4.24
C GLU A 36 -3.92 7.57 -2.75
N MET A 37 -2.95 6.71 -2.38
CA MET A 37 -2.56 6.52 -0.98
C MET A 37 -1.93 7.77 -0.38
N PHE A 38 -1.13 8.53 -1.12
CA PHE A 38 -0.61 9.83 -0.65
C PHE A 38 -1.71 10.88 -0.50
N LYS A 39 -2.69 10.94 -1.42
CA LYS A 39 -3.87 11.81 -1.26
C LYS A 39 -4.67 11.43 -0.01
N SER A 40 -4.91 10.15 0.19
CA SER A 40 -5.61 9.62 1.37
C SER A 40 -4.85 9.90 2.66
N SER A 41 -3.52 9.75 2.65
CA SER A 41 -2.63 10.09 3.76
C SER A 41 -2.78 11.57 4.15
N LYS A 42 -2.73 12.47 3.17
CA LYS A 42 -2.90 13.92 3.41
C LYS A 42 -4.27 14.25 4.02
N ALA A 43 -5.35 13.67 3.48
CA ALA A 43 -6.70 13.86 4.01
C ALA A 43 -6.83 13.31 5.44
N ASN A 44 -6.24 12.14 5.69
CA ASN A 44 -6.23 11.46 6.98
C ASN A 44 -5.51 12.31 8.05
N ILE A 45 -4.31 12.84 7.75
CA ILE A 45 -3.57 13.73 8.64
C ILE A 45 -4.39 14.99 9.00
N LYS A 46 -5.09 15.57 8.02
CA LYS A 46 -5.97 16.73 8.27
C LYS A 46 -7.08 16.39 9.27
N LYS A 47 -7.73 15.24 9.10
CA LYS A 47 -8.78 14.75 10.01
C LYS A 47 -8.23 14.43 11.40
N LEU A 48 -7.06 13.78 11.48
CA LEU A 48 -6.32 13.50 12.71
C LEU A 48 -6.12 14.79 13.53
N ARG A 49 -5.55 15.83 12.90
CA ARG A 49 -5.31 17.13 13.55
C ARG A 49 -6.60 17.75 14.07
N THR A 50 -7.70 17.65 13.34
CA THR A 50 -9.00 18.17 13.77
C THR A 50 -9.49 17.46 15.03
N LEU A 51 -9.46 16.12 15.05
CA LEU A 51 -9.92 15.34 16.19
C LEU A 51 -9.04 15.57 17.44
N ILE A 52 -7.73 15.71 17.28
CA ILE A 52 -6.83 16.02 18.40
C ILE A 52 -7.16 17.40 18.99
N ARG A 53 -7.36 18.40 18.13
CA ARG A 53 -7.70 19.77 18.59
C ARG A 53 -9.07 19.87 19.28
N SER A 54 -10.02 19.01 18.89
CA SER A 54 -11.33 18.96 19.54
C SER A 54 -11.36 18.14 20.83
N GLY A 55 -10.21 17.56 21.25
CA GLY A 55 -10.13 16.69 22.42
C GLY A 55 -10.57 15.25 22.19
N ASP A 56 -10.91 14.88 20.94
CA ASP A 56 -11.37 13.54 20.55
C ASP A 56 -10.20 12.60 20.18
N ALA A 57 -9.10 12.64 20.92
CA ALA A 57 -7.87 11.93 20.59
C ALA A 57 -8.08 10.42 20.39
N THR A 58 -8.91 9.78 21.20
CA THR A 58 -9.19 8.34 21.08
C THR A 58 -9.92 7.99 19.78
N LYS A 59 -10.78 8.88 19.27
CA LYS A 59 -11.43 8.72 17.96
C LYS A 59 -10.46 8.86 16.80
N ALA A 60 -9.30 9.46 17.04
CA ALA A 60 -8.24 9.63 16.05
C ALA A 60 -7.36 8.38 15.90
N ALA A 61 -7.34 7.46 16.85
CA ALA A 61 -6.49 6.27 16.82
C ALA A 61 -6.67 5.39 15.56
N PRO A 62 -7.90 5.11 15.06
CA PRO A 62 -8.08 4.36 13.80
C PRO A 62 -7.48 5.05 12.59
N LEU A 63 -7.38 6.39 12.60
CA LEU A 63 -6.73 7.13 11.53
C LEU A 63 -5.22 6.94 11.52
N ALA A 64 -4.59 6.74 12.69
CA ALA A 64 -3.17 6.40 12.76
C ALA A 64 -2.89 4.97 12.27
N ASP A 65 -3.83 4.03 12.40
CA ASP A 65 -3.71 2.67 11.84
C ASP A 65 -3.55 2.68 10.32
N PHE A 66 -4.20 3.63 9.63
CA PHE A 66 -3.99 3.83 8.20
C PHE A 66 -2.49 4.04 7.88
N HIS A 67 -1.80 4.91 8.62
CA HIS A 67 -0.38 5.21 8.37
C HIS A 67 0.54 4.03 8.71
N VAL A 68 0.20 3.25 9.73
CA VAL A 68 0.93 2.01 10.06
C VAL A 68 0.79 0.98 8.94
N THR A 69 -0.41 0.81 8.39
CA THR A 69 -0.66 -0.12 7.27
C THR A 69 0.00 0.38 5.98
N TRP A 70 -0.20 1.66 5.66
CA TRP A 70 0.37 2.29 4.48
C TRP A 70 1.90 2.15 4.43
N SER A 71 2.59 2.37 5.54
CA SER A 71 4.05 2.23 5.60
C SER A 71 4.55 0.82 5.27
N LYS A 72 3.75 -0.22 5.50
CA LYS A 72 4.10 -1.60 5.15
C LYS A 72 3.89 -1.91 3.67
N GLU A 73 2.86 -1.31 3.07
CA GLU A 73 2.51 -1.50 1.66
C GLU A 73 3.37 -0.65 0.72
N MET A 74 3.84 0.49 1.21
CA MET A 74 4.56 1.50 0.43
C MET A 74 5.72 0.94 -0.41
N PRO A 75 6.61 0.06 0.09
CA PRO A 75 7.74 -0.44 -0.71
C PRO A 75 7.32 -1.15 -1.99
N MET A 76 6.16 -1.82 -1.98
CA MET A 76 5.67 -2.59 -3.13
C MET A 76 5.13 -1.69 -4.26
N LEU A 77 4.90 -0.42 -3.98
CA LEU A 77 4.34 0.55 -4.91
C LEU A 77 5.40 1.43 -5.59
N PHE A 78 6.67 1.03 -5.48
CA PHE A 78 7.80 1.67 -6.14
C PHE A 78 8.62 0.65 -6.97
N PRO A 79 7.97 -0.05 -7.93
CA PRO A 79 8.71 -0.93 -8.83
C PRO A 79 9.68 -0.14 -9.70
N LEU A 80 10.72 -0.80 -10.23
CA LEU A 80 11.61 -0.21 -11.23
C LEU A 80 10.80 0.28 -12.44
N GLY A 81 11.17 1.41 -13.00
CA GLY A 81 10.47 2.03 -14.13
C GLY A 81 9.26 2.87 -13.71
N SER A 82 9.06 3.10 -12.40
CA SER A 82 7.99 3.96 -11.88
C SER A 82 8.46 5.32 -11.39
N GLU A 83 9.65 5.76 -11.81
CA GLU A 83 10.22 7.10 -11.59
C GLU A 83 9.32 8.19 -12.20
N ALA A 84 9.62 9.45 -11.85
CA ALA A 84 8.91 10.60 -12.41
C ALA A 84 9.00 10.62 -13.95
N SER A 85 7.84 10.72 -14.60
CA SER A 85 7.74 10.80 -16.04
C SER A 85 6.43 11.49 -16.43
N THR A 86 6.48 12.22 -17.53
CA THR A 86 5.28 12.89 -18.10
C THR A 86 4.23 11.89 -18.59
N SER A 87 4.61 10.66 -18.86
CA SER A 87 3.72 9.63 -19.41
C SER A 87 3.00 8.80 -18.33
N ASN A 88 3.57 8.69 -17.10
CA ASN A 88 3.02 7.82 -16.06
C ASN A 88 2.38 8.57 -14.87
N GLY A 89 2.43 9.90 -14.85
CA GLY A 89 1.88 10.71 -13.77
C GLY A 89 2.59 10.55 -12.41
N SER A 90 3.82 10.05 -12.41
CA SER A 90 4.66 9.90 -11.24
C SER A 90 5.52 11.14 -11.00
N ASP A 91 5.61 11.55 -9.73
CA ASP A 91 6.55 12.59 -9.25
C ASP A 91 7.68 11.97 -8.39
N ALA A 92 7.87 10.65 -8.43
CA ALA A 92 8.86 9.98 -7.59
C ALA A 92 10.29 10.25 -8.07
N SER A 93 11.13 10.79 -7.18
CA SER A 93 12.56 11.02 -7.47
C SER A 93 13.29 9.69 -7.76
N SER A 94 14.25 9.73 -8.68
CA SER A 94 15.16 8.61 -8.96
C SER A 94 15.96 8.16 -7.73
N ASP A 95 16.16 9.06 -6.75
CA ASP A 95 16.88 8.77 -5.50
C ASP A 95 16.32 7.55 -4.76
N ILE A 96 15.04 7.23 -4.97
CA ILE A 96 14.40 6.06 -4.37
C ILE A 96 15.08 4.76 -4.82
N TRP A 97 15.48 4.70 -6.08
CA TRP A 97 16.16 3.54 -6.70
C TRP A 97 17.67 3.65 -6.65
N ASP A 98 18.21 4.88 -6.65
CA ASP A 98 19.66 5.13 -6.53
C ASP A 98 20.14 4.88 -5.10
N ASN A 99 19.30 5.12 -4.08
CA ASN A 99 19.57 4.86 -2.67
C ASN A 99 18.46 4.02 -2.01
N PRO A 100 18.28 2.76 -2.38
CA PRO A 100 17.22 1.91 -1.85
C PRO A 100 17.31 1.68 -0.33
N THR A 101 18.50 1.73 0.23
CA THR A 101 18.72 1.62 1.68
C THR A 101 18.17 2.85 2.41
N GLY A 102 18.43 4.04 1.90
CA GLY A 102 17.87 5.29 2.42
C GLY A 102 16.35 5.30 2.38
N PHE A 103 15.78 4.91 1.25
CA PHE A 103 14.33 4.79 1.09
C PHE A 103 13.69 3.82 2.10
N LYS A 104 14.24 2.61 2.25
CA LYS A 104 13.77 1.61 3.22
C LYS A 104 13.86 2.12 4.66
N ASN A 105 14.95 2.82 5.00
CA ASN A 105 15.12 3.42 6.32
C ASN A 105 14.09 4.53 6.58
N ALA A 106 13.81 5.39 5.61
CA ALA A 106 12.76 6.41 5.73
C ALA A 106 11.39 5.79 6.00
N ILE A 107 11.02 4.74 5.25
CA ILE A 107 9.76 4.00 5.47
C ILE A 107 9.72 3.36 6.86
N LYS A 108 10.83 2.77 7.31
CA LYS A 108 10.94 2.20 8.66
C LYS A 108 10.70 3.26 9.74
N GLN A 109 11.30 4.44 9.62
CA GLN A 109 11.08 5.55 10.55
C GLN A 109 9.63 6.02 10.51
N TYR A 110 9.03 6.16 9.33
CA TYR A 110 7.62 6.50 9.18
C TYR A 110 6.71 5.46 9.88
N ASN A 111 6.99 4.16 9.74
CA ASN A 111 6.24 3.12 10.45
C ASN A 111 6.36 3.23 11.97
N LEU A 112 7.58 3.45 12.48
CA LEU A 112 7.82 3.62 13.93
C LEU A 112 7.05 4.82 14.47
N LYS A 113 7.17 5.99 13.81
CA LYS A 113 6.46 7.21 14.21
C LYS A 113 4.95 7.07 14.14
N SER A 114 4.42 6.37 13.15
CA SER A 114 2.99 6.07 13.05
C SER A 114 2.49 5.20 14.20
N LYS A 115 3.29 4.21 14.64
CA LYS A 115 2.97 3.36 15.80
C LYS A 115 3.04 4.14 17.11
N GLU A 116 4.03 5.02 17.28
CA GLU A 116 4.16 5.90 18.45
C GLU A 116 2.94 6.81 18.56
N LEU A 117 2.57 7.49 17.46
CA LEU A 117 1.37 8.32 17.40
C LEU A 117 0.11 7.51 17.75
N ARG A 118 -0.08 6.34 17.16
CA ARG A 118 -1.22 5.47 17.48
C ARG A 118 -1.29 5.15 18.97
N LYS A 119 -0.15 4.77 19.57
CA LYS A 119 -0.06 4.46 21.00
C LYS A 119 -0.47 5.67 21.86
N SER A 120 0.06 6.85 21.55
CA SER A 120 -0.27 8.08 22.27
C SER A 120 -1.76 8.45 22.15
N LEU A 121 -2.37 8.24 20.97
CA LEU A 121 -3.80 8.49 20.76
C LEU A 121 -4.68 7.53 21.55
N VAL A 122 -4.31 6.25 21.65
CA VAL A 122 -5.05 5.25 22.45
C VAL A 122 -4.98 5.58 23.93
N SER A 123 -3.82 6.02 24.43
CA SER A 123 -3.65 6.41 25.82
C SER A 123 -4.20 7.81 26.15
N ALA A 124 -4.64 8.58 25.14
CA ALA A 124 -5.06 9.97 25.26
C ALA A 124 -4.01 10.88 25.95
N ASP A 125 -2.73 10.53 25.83
CA ASP A 125 -1.62 11.31 26.38
C ASP A 125 -1.33 12.52 25.48
N ILE A 126 -1.87 13.67 25.88
CA ILE A 126 -1.76 14.93 25.11
C ILE A 126 -0.32 15.36 24.89
N VAL A 127 0.58 15.14 25.86
CA VAL A 127 2.00 15.51 25.74
C VAL A 127 2.66 14.67 24.65
N SER A 128 2.55 13.35 24.75
CA SER A 128 3.09 12.42 23.74
C SER A 128 2.46 12.60 22.36
N ILE A 129 1.16 12.92 22.28
CA ILE A 129 0.48 13.24 21.01
C ILE A 129 1.13 14.45 20.34
N ASN A 130 1.30 15.55 21.10
CA ASN A 130 1.88 16.77 20.57
C ASN A 130 3.33 16.58 20.11
N GLU A 131 4.13 15.80 20.84
CA GLU A 131 5.50 15.46 20.43
C GLU A 131 5.53 14.61 19.16
N SER A 132 4.63 13.63 19.04
CA SER A 132 4.53 12.76 17.85
C SER A 132 4.14 13.53 16.57
N PHE A 133 3.49 14.69 16.71
CA PHE A 133 3.12 15.56 15.57
C PHE A 133 4.19 16.58 15.17
N LYS A 134 5.21 16.80 15.99
CA LYS A 134 6.30 17.73 15.69
C LYS A 134 7.39 17.09 14.83
N ASN A 135 7.48 15.78 14.81
CA ASN A 135 8.47 14.98 14.09
C ASN A 135 7.84 14.31 12.86
#